data_67ff416ef22d0b0d2470a92c22c76656
#
_entry.id   67ff416ef22d0b0d2470a92c22c76656
#
_cell.length_a   1.000
_cell.length_b   1.000
_cell.length_c   1.000
_cell.angle_alpha   90.00
_cell.angle_beta   90.00
_cell.angle_gamma   90.00
#
_symmetry.space_group_name_H-M   'P 1'
#
loop_
_entity.id
_entity.type
_entity.pdbx_description
1 polymer ?
#
loop_
_entity_poly.entity_id
_entity_poly.type
_entity_poly.pdbx_seq_one_letter_code
_entity_poly.pdbx_strand_id
1 'polypeptide(L)'
;MNGLIEDFENYRSKLETAAEKGVAFPLDSIKIQPPLPKPGAIDCMAVNYMENGTLKEKPQINGFHKSPSAIIGNGDTMILPDVPATIFEGEAELGLIIGKRASNVSESDAMDHVFGYLNFIDGSARGLPPDRNVFFQVKSRATFAPIGPFIVTADEIPDPQNLSVKLWVNGELKQDFNTNDMAHKIPKAISWLSSIHTLEPGDLIATGTNHRGLSSFQHGDKIELEVEMLGRLSINVQDDLRRTWGRETRLDRKNAGYETPTPQLTGKYAK
;
A
#
# COMPACT_ATOMS: atom_id res chain seq x y z
N MET A 1 18.56 3.92 4.86
CA MET A 1 17.42 4.83 4.91
C MET A 1 16.96 5.07 6.36
N ASN A 2 16.70 4.03 7.19
CA ASN A 2 16.22 4.22 8.57
C ASN A 2 17.05 5.21 9.37
N GLY A 3 18.38 5.08 9.41
CA GLY A 3 19.25 6.04 10.11
C GLY A 3 19.24 7.47 9.53
N LEU A 4 18.90 7.63 8.24
CA LEU A 4 18.67 8.95 7.66
C LEU A 4 17.35 9.55 8.15
N ILE A 5 16.30 8.75 8.29
CA ILE A 5 15.01 9.18 8.80
C ILE A 5 15.14 9.59 10.27
N GLU A 6 15.82 8.77 11.08
CA GLU A 6 16.04 8.99 12.51
C GLU A 6 16.80 10.30 12.79
N ASP A 7 17.74 10.68 11.92
CA ASP A 7 18.62 11.85 12.08
C ASP A 7 18.45 12.88 10.94
N PHE A 8 17.23 12.97 10.38
CA PHE A 8 16.96 13.72 9.14
C PHE A 8 17.38 15.19 9.22
N GLU A 9 17.13 15.85 10.33
CA GLU A 9 17.45 17.27 10.50
C GLU A 9 18.98 17.56 10.29
N ASN A 10 19.85 16.62 10.67
CA ASN A 10 21.29 16.73 10.44
C ASN A 10 21.71 16.46 8.98
N TYR A 11 20.84 15.85 8.18
CA TYR A 11 21.09 15.56 6.77
C TYR A 11 20.38 16.50 5.82
N ARG A 12 19.28 17.15 6.23
CA ARG A 12 18.40 17.96 5.38
C ARG A 12 19.16 18.95 4.52
N SER A 13 19.98 19.83 5.12
CA SER A 13 20.73 20.86 4.39
C SER A 13 21.73 20.28 3.38
N LYS A 14 22.30 19.10 3.68
CA LYS A 14 23.21 18.40 2.76
C LYS A 14 22.45 17.84 1.57
N LEU A 15 21.25 17.29 1.80
CA LEU A 15 20.38 16.77 0.74
C LEU A 15 19.88 17.88 -0.16
N GLU A 16 19.43 19.01 0.41
CA GLU A 16 19.02 20.20 -0.33
C GLU A 16 20.16 20.74 -1.19
N THR A 17 21.36 20.87 -0.61
CA THR A 17 22.56 21.28 -1.36
C THR A 17 22.90 20.31 -2.50
N ALA A 18 22.75 18.99 -2.25
CA ALA A 18 22.99 17.98 -3.28
C ALA A 18 21.94 18.03 -4.40
N ALA A 19 20.69 18.32 -4.07
CA ALA A 19 19.63 18.49 -5.05
C ALA A 19 19.85 19.73 -5.93
N GLU A 20 20.34 20.85 -5.35
CA GLU A 20 20.60 22.10 -6.08
C GLU A 20 21.88 22.05 -6.91
N LYS A 21 22.97 21.45 -6.40
CA LYS A 21 24.33 21.55 -6.95
C LYS A 21 24.90 20.21 -7.43
N GLY A 22 24.19 19.10 -7.18
CA GLY A 22 24.61 17.77 -7.56
C GLY A 22 24.56 17.53 -9.07
N VAL A 23 25.23 16.49 -9.52
CA VAL A 23 25.14 16.03 -10.90
C VAL A 23 23.83 15.27 -11.07
N ALA A 24 22.96 15.76 -11.94
CA ALA A 24 21.73 15.08 -12.29
C ALA A 24 21.99 13.88 -13.21
N PHE A 25 21.28 12.78 -12.97
CA PHE A 25 21.24 11.61 -13.84
C PHE A 25 19.86 11.50 -14.50
N PRO A 26 19.77 11.18 -15.80
CA PRO A 26 18.49 10.86 -16.42
C PRO A 26 17.81 9.67 -15.72
N LEU A 27 16.51 9.76 -15.45
CA LEU A 27 15.78 8.71 -14.73
C LEU A 27 15.78 7.36 -15.46
N ASP A 28 15.83 7.37 -16.79
CA ASP A 28 15.92 6.20 -17.65
C ASP A 28 17.32 5.53 -17.62
N SER A 29 18.33 6.22 -17.12
CA SER A 29 19.70 5.70 -16.99
C SER A 29 19.95 5.00 -15.64
N ILE A 30 19.01 5.05 -14.70
CA ILE A 30 19.15 4.52 -13.34
C ILE A 30 17.98 3.59 -12.99
N LYS A 31 18.22 2.67 -12.06
CA LYS A 31 17.15 1.89 -11.43
C LYS A 31 16.84 2.48 -10.04
N ILE A 32 15.63 3.02 -9.88
CA ILE A 32 15.16 3.48 -8.57
C ILE A 32 14.91 2.25 -7.69
N GLN A 33 15.57 2.20 -6.54
CA GLN A 33 15.36 1.17 -5.53
C GLN A 33 14.16 1.53 -4.64
N PRO A 34 13.56 0.56 -3.91
CA PRO A 34 12.54 0.89 -2.92
C PRO A 34 13.06 1.99 -1.98
N PRO A 35 12.31 3.09 -1.78
CA PRO A 35 12.79 4.21 -0.96
C PRO A 35 12.99 3.84 0.51
N LEU A 36 12.34 2.78 0.98
CA LEU A 36 12.50 2.19 2.31
C LEU A 36 12.63 0.66 2.18
N PRO A 37 13.80 0.13 1.80
CA PRO A 37 13.96 -1.27 1.44
C PRO A 37 13.84 -2.24 2.62
N LYS A 38 14.00 -1.76 3.85
CA LYS A 38 13.96 -2.56 5.09
C LYS A 38 13.33 -1.74 6.22
N PRO A 39 12.00 -1.54 6.21
CA PRO A 39 11.30 -0.99 7.37
C PRO A 39 11.48 -1.92 8.58
N GLY A 40 11.39 -1.36 9.79
CA GLY A 40 11.38 -2.16 11.02
C GLY A 40 10.11 -3.01 11.10
N ALA A 41 8.98 -2.38 10.90
CA ALA A 41 7.66 -3.02 10.79
C ALA A 41 6.88 -2.47 9.58
N ILE A 42 5.89 -3.23 9.14
CA ILE A 42 4.83 -2.77 8.23
C ILE A 42 3.50 -3.05 8.93
N ASP A 43 2.87 -2.01 9.43
CA ASP A 43 1.55 -2.05 10.06
C ASP A 43 0.49 -1.68 9.04
N CYS A 44 -0.49 -2.54 8.81
CA CYS A 44 -1.56 -2.30 7.85
C CYS A 44 -2.89 -2.16 8.56
N MET A 45 -3.63 -1.07 8.27
CA MET A 45 -5.00 -0.89 8.74
C MET A 45 -5.94 -1.75 7.89
N ALA A 46 -6.74 -2.60 8.55
CA ALA A 46 -7.70 -3.47 7.88
C ALA A 46 -9.07 -2.81 7.79
N VAL A 47 -9.71 -2.90 6.60
CA VAL A 47 -11.10 -2.41 6.36
C VAL A 47 -11.28 -0.95 6.84
N ASN A 48 -10.38 -0.06 6.47
CA ASN A 48 -10.33 1.30 7.00
C ASN A 48 -11.01 2.37 6.13
N TYR A 49 -11.96 2.00 5.26
CA TYR A 49 -12.67 2.97 4.42
C TYR A 49 -14.18 2.81 4.51
N MET A 50 -14.90 3.91 4.31
CA MET A 50 -16.36 3.96 4.33
C MET A 50 -16.99 3.54 3.00
N GLU A 51 -16.17 3.05 2.06
CA GLU A 51 -16.60 2.56 0.73
C GLU A 51 -17.39 3.62 -0.05
N ASN A 52 -16.86 4.85 -0.10
CA ASN A 52 -17.53 6.04 -0.65
C ASN A 52 -18.87 6.32 0.05
N GLY A 53 -18.91 6.20 1.36
CA GLY A 53 -20.07 6.47 2.18
C GLY A 53 -21.19 5.41 2.06
N THR A 54 -20.91 4.24 1.46
CA THR A 54 -21.92 3.16 1.36
C THR A 54 -22.03 2.32 2.63
N LEU A 55 -21.05 2.35 3.52
CA LEU A 55 -21.16 1.75 4.84
C LEU A 55 -21.96 2.66 5.75
N LYS A 56 -22.94 2.09 6.45
CA LYS A 56 -23.79 2.83 7.41
C LYS A 56 -23.08 3.14 8.72
N GLU A 57 -22.17 2.25 9.11
CA GLU A 57 -21.43 2.33 10.37
C GLU A 57 -19.94 2.19 10.07
N LYS A 58 -19.13 2.83 10.91
CA LYS A 58 -17.68 2.67 10.84
C LYS A 58 -17.31 1.23 11.21
N PRO A 59 -16.45 0.57 10.43
CA PRO A 59 -15.89 -0.72 10.83
C PRO A 59 -15.13 -0.58 12.16
N GLN A 60 -15.05 -1.66 12.92
CA GLN A 60 -14.18 -1.70 14.09
C GLN A 60 -12.73 -1.50 13.65
N ILE A 61 -11.97 -0.69 14.42
CA ILE A 61 -10.56 -0.51 14.14
C ILE A 61 -9.81 -1.83 14.23
N ASN A 62 -9.05 -2.15 13.21
CA ASN A 62 -8.31 -3.40 13.12
C ASN A 62 -7.05 -3.21 12.28
N GLY A 63 -6.05 -4.05 12.48
CA GLY A 63 -4.80 -4.03 11.74
C GLY A 63 -4.07 -5.36 11.77
N PHE A 64 -3.02 -5.47 10.97
CA PHE A 64 -2.16 -6.64 10.89
C PHE A 64 -0.74 -6.22 10.50
N HIS A 65 0.23 -7.08 10.83
CA HIS A 65 1.60 -6.93 10.33
C HIS A 65 1.77 -7.59 8.97
N LYS A 66 2.53 -6.94 8.11
CA LYS A 66 3.02 -7.47 6.85
C LYS A 66 4.53 -7.66 6.92
N SER A 67 5.05 -8.72 6.33
CA SER A 67 6.49 -8.99 6.36
C SER A 67 7.28 -7.90 5.65
N PRO A 68 8.30 -7.29 6.26
CA PRO A 68 9.22 -6.37 5.57
C PRO A 68 9.93 -6.98 4.36
N SER A 69 10.11 -8.31 4.33
CA SER A 69 10.70 -9.02 3.19
C SER A 69 9.81 -9.04 1.94
N ALA A 70 8.56 -8.56 2.04
CA ALA A 70 7.65 -8.43 0.90
C ALA A 70 7.90 -7.17 0.05
N ILE A 71 8.76 -6.25 0.51
CA ILE A 71 9.02 -4.97 -0.17
C ILE A 71 9.65 -5.19 -1.55
N ILE A 72 9.10 -4.47 -2.52
CA ILE A 72 9.67 -4.22 -3.85
C ILE A 72 9.47 -2.75 -4.23
N GLY A 73 10.21 -2.26 -5.23
CA GLY A 73 10.21 -0.87 -5.66
C GLY A 73 9.56 -0.62 -7.01
N ASN A 74 9.70 0.62 -7.45
CA ASN A 74 9.22 1.05 -8.76
C ASN A 74 9.93 0.28 -9.90
N GLY A 75 9.14 -0.23 -10.84
CA GLY A 75 9.62 -1.03 -11.98
C GLY A 75 9.90 -2.50 -11.65
N ASP A 76 9.79 -2.91 -10.40
CA ASP A 76 9.96 -4.30 -10.00
C ASP A 76 8.74 -5.17 -10.39
N THR A 77 8.86 -6.47 -10.16
CA THR A 77 7.84 -7.45 -10.53
C THR A 77 7.25 -8.14 -9.29
N MET A 78 5.93 -8.06 -9.14
CA MET A 78 5.17 -8.85 -8.18
C MET A 78 5.02 -10.29 -8.71
N ILE A 79 5.46 -11.27 -7.95
CA ILE A 79 5.40 -12.69 -8.30
C ILE A 79 4.20 -13.35 -7.62
N LEU A 80 3.28 -13.88 -8.41
CA LEU A 80 2.13 -14.63 -7.89
C LEU A 80 2.57 -16.06 -7.54
N PRO A 81 2.52 -16.47 -6.27
CA PRO A 81 3.02 -17.77 -5.83
C PRO A 81 2.11 -18.92 -6.29
N ASP A 82 2.69 -20.12 -6.40
CA ASP A 82 1.93 -21.38 -6.63
C ASP A 82 1.18 -21.81 -5.37
N VAL A 83 0.03 -21.16 -5.13
CA VAL A 83 -0.90 -21.47 -4.04
C VAL A 83 -2.34 -21.43 -4.55
N PRO A 84 -3.29 -22.15 -3.93
CA PRO A 84 -4.67 -22.22 -4.38
C PRO A 84 -5.50 -20.99 -3.96
N ALA A 85 -4.95 -19.80 -4.20
CA ALA A 85 -5.68 -18.56 -4.00
C ALA A 85 -6.85 -18.48 -4.97
N THR A 86 -7.99 -18.02 -4.48
CA THR A 86 -9.18 -17.80 -5.35
C THR A 86 -8.95 -16.64 -6.31
N ILE A 87 -8.21 -15.62 -5.88
CA ILE A 87 -7.84 -14.45 -6.68
C ILE A 87 -6.59 -13.78 -6.09
N PHE A 88 -5.79 -13.14 -6.94
CA PHE A 88 -4.75 -12.19 -6.53
C PHE A 88 -5.20 -10.78 -6.83
N GLU A 89 -5.07 -9.89 -5.85
CA GLU A 89 -5.45 -8.48 -5.92
C GLU A 89 -4.34 -7.61 -5.33
N GLY A 90 -4.35 -6.31 -5.63
CA GLY A 90 -3.53 -5.30 -4.96
C GLY A 90 -4.37 -4.11 -4.54
N GLU A 91 -4.28 -3.75 -3.29
CA GLU A 91 -4.99 -2.65 -2.67
C GLU A 91 -4.15 -1.38 -2.79
N ALA A 92 -4.72 -0.34 -3.41
CA ALA A 92 -4.11 0.99 -3.48
C ALA A 92 -4.18 1.68 -2.12
N GLU A 93 -3.06 2.12 -1.57
CA GLU A 93 -3.02 2.72 -0.26
C GLU A 93 -2.08 3.92 -0.18
N LEU A 94 -2.41 4.88 0.66
CA LEU A 94 -1.46 5.82 1.22
C LEU A 94 -0.62 5.09 2.27
N GLY A 95 0.69 5.05 2.09
CA GLY A 95 1.65 4.64 3.12
C GLY A 95 2.25 5.86 3.82
N LEU A 96 2.42 5.79 5.11
CA LEU A 96 3.14 6.80 5.88
C LEU A 96 4.33 6.19 6.62
N ILE A 97 5.38 6.97 6.79
CA ILE A 97 6.62 6.58 7.45
C ILE A 97 6.72 7.28 8.79
N ILE A 98 7.00 6.53 9.83
CA ILE A 98 7.26 7.09 11.17
C ILE A 98 8.66 7.71 11.18
N GLY A 99 8.76 8.94 11.67
CA GLY A 99 10.01 9.70 11.80
C GLY A 99 10.52 9.84 13.22
N LYS A 100 9.60 9.79 14.19
CA LYS A 100 9.92 9.89 15.60
C LYS A 100 9.27 8.75 16.35
N ARG A 101 9.99 8.16 17.31
CA ARG A 101 9.48 7.10 18.17
C ARG A 101 8.14 7.48 18.79
N ALA A 102 7.12 6.63 18.60
CA ALA A 102 5.75 6.84 19.09
C ALA A 102 5.31 5.67 19.95
N SER A 103 4.96 5.94 21.22
CA SER A 103 4.46 4.94 22.18
C SER A 103 3.36 5.57 23.02
N ASN A 104 2.14 5.04 22.91
CA ASN A 104 0.93 5.55 23.56
C ASN A 104 0.70 7.05 23.28
N VAL A 105 0.88 7.47 22.03
CA VAL A 105 0.68 8.88 21.65
C VAL A 105 -0.79 9.23 21.52
N SER A 106 -1.15 10.47 21.85
CA SER A 106 -2.50 10.97 21.65
C SER A 106 -2.81 11.22 20.18
N GLU A 107 -4.09 11.28 19.80
CA GLU A 107 -4.46 11.66 18.43
C GLU A 107 -4.01 13.10 18.08
N SER A 108 -3.95 14.01 19.09
CA SER A 108 -3.48 15.39 18.89
C SER A 108 -2.01 15.48 18.53
N ASP A 109 -1.18 14.56 19.02
CA ASP A 109 0.27 14.58 18.85
C ASP A 109 0.74 13.63 17.74
N ALA A 110 -0.17 12.78 17.23
CA ALA A 110 0.16 11.69 16.31
C ALA A 110 0.89 12.15 15.05
N MET A 111 0.47 13.28 14.48
CA MET A 111 1.06 13.79 13.23
C MET A 111 2.49 14.29 13.37
N ASP A 112 2.92 14.68 14.57
CA ASP A 112 4.31 15.08 14.87
C ASP A 112 5.32 13.94 14.75
N HIS A 113 4.82 12.70 14.65
CA HIS A 113 5.61 11.49 14.51
C HIS A 113 5.77 11.04 13.06
N VAL A 114 5.10 11.68 12.09
CA VAL A 114 5.15 11.31 10.68
C VAL A 114 6.35 11.95 10.00
N PHE A 115 7.19 11.15 9.36
CA PHE A 115 8.29 11.61 8.52
C PHE A 115 7.83 12.03 7.12
N GLY A 116 6.95 11.26 6.52
CA GLY A 116 6.50 11.48 5.15
C GLY A 116 5.60 10.35 4.65
N TYR A 117 5.32 10.41 3.35
CA TYR A 117 4.33 9.57 2.69
C TYR A 117 4.88 8.94 1.41
N LEU A 118 4.29 7.82 1.00
CA LEU A 118 4.60 7.12 -0.24
C LEU A 118 3.37 6.34 -0.75
N ASN A 119 3.42 5.91 -2.02
CA ASN A 119 2.45 4.95 -2.53
C ASN A 119 2.76 3.55 -1.99
N PHE A 120 1.73 2.82 -1.61
CA PHE A 120 1.83 1.45 -1.11
C PHE A 120 0.77 0.56 -1.80
N ILE A 121 1.19 -0.60 -2.32
CA ILE A 121 0.26 -1.62 -2.81
C ILE A 121 0.26 -2.79 -1.84
N ASP A 122 -0.89 -3.06 -1.21
CA ASP A 122 -1.05 -4.25 -0.37
C ASP A 122 -1.49 -5.46 -1.19
N GLY A 123 -0.49 -6.18 -1.72
CA GLY A 123 -0.71 -7.42 -2.46
C GLY A 123 -1.40 -8.48 -1.61
N SER A 124 -2.35 -9.21 -2.21
CA SER A 124 -3.24 -10.13 -1.51
C SER A 124 -3.48 -11.41 -2.31
N ALA A 125 -3.27 -12.56 -1.67
CA ALA A 125 -3.64 -13.90 -2.19
C ALA A 125 -4.89 -14.38 -1.45
N ARG A 126 -6.09 -14.11 -1.99
CA ARG A 126 -7.37 -14.35 -1.30
C ARG A 126 -7.76 -15.83 -1.27
N GLY A 127 -8.65 -16.17 -0.32
CA GLY A 127 -9.29 -17.49 -0.26
C GLY A 127 -8.37 -18.65 0.15
N LEU A 128 -7.23 -18.35 0.76
CA LEU A 128 -6.34 -19.39 1.32
C LEU A 128 -6.89 -19.91 2.65
N PRO A 129 -6.81 -21.23 2.91
CA PRO A 129 -7.23 -21.80 4.19
C PRO A 129 -6.25 -21.41 5.32
N PRO A 130 -6.73 -21.36 6.58
CA PRO A 130 -8.12 -21.42 7.01
C PRO A 130 -8.91 -20.17 6.60
N ASP A 131 -10.23 -20.25 6.52
CA ASP A 131 -11.12 -19.19 6.00
C ASP A 131 -11.15 -17.90 6.84
N ARG A 132 -10.54 -17.88 8.01
CA ARG A 132 -10.53 -16.76 8.94
C ARG A 132 -9.15 -16.49 9.51
N ASN A 133 -8.86 -15.20 9.81
CA ASN A 133 -7.64 -14.75 10.49
C ASN A 133 -6.32 -15.15 9.79
N VAL A 134 -6.29 -15.03 8.49
CA VAL A 134 -5.17 -15.48 7.65
C VAL A 134 -4.33 -14.33 7.07
N PHE A 135 -4.41 -13.12 7.63
CA PHE A 135 -3.70 -11.95 7.09
C PHE A 135 -2.23 -12.25 6.79
N PHE A 136 -1.52 -12.94 7.69
CA PHE A 136 -0.11 -13.23 7.48
C PHE A 136 0.14 -13.96 6.16
N GLN A 137 -0.50 -15.09 5.89
CA GLN A 137 -0.23 -15.85 4.67
C GLN A 137 -0.90 -15.27 3.42
N VAL A 138 -1.95 -14.47 3.56
CA VAL A 138 -2.61 -13.76 2.45
C VAL A 138 -1.77 -12.57 2.00
N LYS A 139 -1.19 -11.83 2.95
CA LYS A 139 -0.62 -10.50 2.76
C LYS A 139 0.92 -10.45 2.79
N SER A 140 1.59 -11.38 3.52
CA SER A 140 3.05 -11.35 3.75
C SER A 140 3.84 -12.19 2.75
N ARG A 141 3.36 -12.32 1.50
CA ARG A 141 4.07 -13.04 0.45
C ARG A 141 5.23 -12.19 -0.08
N ALA A 142 6.31 -12.83 -0.50
CA ALA A 142 7.40 -12.16 -1.19
C ALA A 142 6.86 -11.30 -2.33
N THR A 143 7.38 -10.08 -2.49
CA THR A 143 6.99 -9.09 -3.52
C THR A 143 5.60 -8.46 -3.36
N PHE A 144 4.86 -8.74 -2.28
CA PHE A 144 3.48 -8.26 -2.09
C PHE A 144 3.38 -6.91 -1.38
N ALA A 145 4.49 -6.18 -1.23
CA ALA A 145 4.52 -4.82 -0.69
C ALA A 145 5.30 -3.85 -1.61
N PRO A 146 4.80 -3.57 -2.82
CA PRO A 146 5.36 -2.52 -3.65
C PRO A 146 5.23 -1.15 -3.00
N ILE A 147 6.33 -0.38 -2.97
CA ILE A 147 6.39 0.98 -2.43
C ILE A 147 7.16 1.94 -3.34
N GLY A 148 6.82 3.21 -3.29
CA GLY A 148 7.59 4.27 -3.96
C GLY A 148 6.76 5.16 -4.87
N PRO A 149 7.35 5.77 -5.90
CA PRO A 149 8.77 5.68 -6.30
C PRO A 149 9.74 6.32 -5.30
N PHE A 150 9.29 7.24 -4.45
CA PHE A 150 10.08 7.98 -3.45
C PHE A 150 9.22 8.24 -2.20
N ILE A 151 9.83 8.78 -1.16
CA ILE A 151 9.15 9.33 0.03
C ILE A 151 9.05 10.83 -0.18
N VAL A 152 7.85 11.39 0.03
CA VAL A 152 7.61 12.84 0.12
C VAL A 152 7.52 13.21 1.59
N THR A 153 8.30 14.17 2.04
CA THR A 153 8.34 14.58 3.46
C THR A 153 7.01 15.20 3.89
N ALA A 154 6.68 15.08 5.16
CA ALA A 154 5.37 15.47 5.68
C ALA A 154 5.06 16.96 5.50
N ASP A 155 6.07 17.82 5.51
CA ASP A 155 5.95 19.26 5.29
C ASP A 155 5.57 19.64 3.84
N GLU A 156 5.74 18.73 2.88
CA GLU A 156 5.33 18.93 1.48
C GLU A 156 3.87 18.54 1.21
N ILE A 157 3.22 17.83 2.14
CA ILE A 157 1.83 17.36 2.00
C ILE A 157 0.91 18.14 2.95
N PRO A 158 0.19 19.16 2.45
CA PRO A 158 -0.60 20.04 3.32
C PRO A 158 -1.74 19.34 4.07
N ASP A 159 -2.40 18.37 3.40
CA ASP A 159 -3.51 17.62 3.99
C ASP A 159 -3.50 16.16 3.52
N PRO A 160 -2.81 15.27 4.24
CA PRO A 160 -2.76 13.85 3.89
C PRO A 160 -4.12 13.14 4.02
N GLN A 161 -5.10 13.79 4.66
CA GLN A 161 -6.44 13.26 4.82
C GLN A 161 -7.39 13.63 3.69
N ASN A 162 -6.89 14.31 2.65
CA ASN A 162 -7.68 14.70 1.48
C ASN A 162 -6.88 14.56 0.17
N LEU A 163 -6.33 13.38 -0.07
CA LEU A 163 -5.58 13.05 -1.29
C LEU A 163 -6.38 12.11 -2.18
N SER A 164 -6.37 12.36 -3.49
CA SER A 164 -6.89 11.43 -4.50
C SER A 164 -5.98 10.20 -4.59
N VAL A 165 -6.59 9.01 -4.64
CA VAL A 165 -5.91 7.71 -4.79
C VAL A 165 -6.45 7.00 -6.01
N LYS A 166 -5.58 6.68 -6.97
CA LYS A 166 -5.96 6.01 -8.22
C LYS A 166 -5.04 4.85 -8.53
N LEU A 167 -5.64 3.72 -8.92
CA LEU A 167 -4.90 2.56 -9.39
C LEU A 167 -5.42 2.12 -10.76
N TRP A 168 -4.48 1.86 -11.66
CA TRP A 168 -4.74 1.34 -13.00
C TRP A 168 -4.15 -0.06 -13.17
N VAL A 169 -4.87 -0.88 -13.92
CA VAL A 169 -4.40 -2.17 -14.44
C VAL A 169 -4.36 -2.08 -15.96
N ASN A 170 -3.17 -2.17 -16.56
CA ASN A 170 -2.96 -2.04 -18.01
C ASN A 170 -3.55 -0.73 -18.60
N GLY A 171 -3.45 0.37 -17.84
CA GLY A 171 -3.98 1.68 -18.22
C GLY A 171 -5.48 1.88 -17.97
N GLU A 172 -6.22 0.84 -17.57
CA GLU A 172 -7.62 0.94 -17.18
C GLU A 172 -7.75 1.31 -15.70
N LEU A 173 -8.45 2.40 -15.40
CA LEU A 173 -8.70 2.86 -14.03
C LEU A 173 -9.60 1.85 -13.29
N LYS A 174 -9.10 1.32 -12.17
CA LYS A 174 -9.81 0.33 -11.36
C LYS A 174 -10.22 0.88 -9.99
N GLN A 175 -9.30 1.50 -9.27
CA GLN A 175 -9.62 2.17 -8.00
C GLN A 175 -9.52 3.67 -8.18
N ASP A 176 -10.53 4.40 -7.68
CA ASP A 176 -10.59 5.88 -7.64
C ASP A 176 -11.34 6.28 -6.37
N PHE A 177 -10.62 6.83 -5.41
CA PHE A 177 -11.18 7.24 -4.12
C PHE A 177 -10.30 8.34 -3.49
N ASN A 178 -10.69 8.81 -2.31
CA ASN A 178 -9.97 9.86 -1.61
C ASN A 178 -9.69 9.42 -0.17
N THR A 179 -8.56 9.83 0.39
CA THR A 179 -8.18 9.52 1.78
C THR A 179 -9.14 10.10 2.81
N ASN A 180 -9.97 11.07 2.43
CA ASN A 180 -11.03 11.59 3.32
C ASN A 180 -12.16 10.58 3.60
N ASP A 181 -12.25 9.49 2.83
CA ASP A 181 -13.19 8.39 3.04
C ASP A 181 -12.72 7.36 4.10
N MET A 182 -11.52 7.55 4.70
CA MET A 182 -11.06 6.70 5.81
C MET A 182 -12.05 6.70 6.97
N ALA A 183 -12.38 5.51 7.47
CA ALA A 183 -13.21 5.33 8.67
C ALA A 183 -12.50 5.80 9.94
N HIS A 184 -11.24 5.39 10.08
CA HIS A 184 -10.33 5.84 11.14
C HIS A 184 -9.24 6.70 10.50
N LYS A 185 -9.22 7.98 10.86
CA LYS A 185 -8.30 8.96 10.29
C LYS A 185 -6.85 8.65 10.71
N ILE A 186 -5.89 9.23 10.00
CA ILE A 186 -4.45 8.98 10.24
C ILE A 186 -4.06 9.18 11.70
N PRO A 187 -4.44 10.29 12.38
CA PRO A 187 -4.10 10.45 13.80
C PRO A 187 -4.63 9.32 14.70
N LYS A 188 -5.86 8.86 14.42
CA LYS A 188 -6.48 7.74 15.15
C LYS A 188 -5.73 6.43 14.91
N ALA A 189 -5.33 6.15 13.68
CA ALA A 189 -4.57 4.96 13.32
C ALA A 189 -3.22 4.93 14.07
N ILE A 190 -2.46 6.02 14.04
CA ILE A 190 -1.17 6.14 14.74
C ILE A 190 -1.36 5.99 16.25
N SER A 191 -2.32 6.70 16.85
CA SER A 191 -2.62 6.61 18.27
C SER A 191 -2.97 5.17 18.69
N TRP A 192 -3.82 4.50 17.91
CA TRP A 192 -4.22 3.12 18.17
C TRP A 192 -3.06 2.14 18.04
N LEU A 193 -2.29 2.20 16.95
CA LEU A 193 -1.12 1.32 16.75
C LEU A 193 -0.07 1.52 17.83
N SER A 194 0.25 2.79 18.17
CA SER A 194 1.22 3.11 19.22
C SER A 194 0.80 2.68 20.63
N SER A 195 -0.49 2.41 20.85
CA SER A 195 -1.00 1.84 22.10
C SER A 195 -0.81 0.33 22.21
N ILE A 196 -0.57 -0.36 21.08
CA ILE A 196 -0.35 -1.79 21.02
C ILE A 196 1.14 -2.12 21.09
N HIS A 197 1.95 -1.42 20.29
CA HIS A 197 3.41 -1.54 20.31
C HIS A 197 4.07 -0.19 20.00
N THR A 198 5.34 -0.07 20.34
CA THR A 198 6.09 1.14 19.98
C THR A 198 6.36 1.18 18.49
N LEU A 199 6.04 2.30 17.85
CA LEU A 199 6.42 2.59 16.47
C LEU A 199 7.78 3.28 16.47
N GLU A 200 8.71 2.78 15.67
CA GLU A 200 10.08 3.29 15.60
C GLU A 200 10.32 4.06 14.29
N PRO A 201 11.31 4.97 14.24
CA PRO A 201 11.67 5.66 13.00
C PRO A 201 11.98 4.68 11.87
N GLY A 202 11.31 4.88 10.72
CA GLY A 202 11.40 3.98 9.58
C GLY A 202 10.39 2.83 9.59
N ASP A 203 9.47 2.76 10.54
CA ASP A 203 8.30 1.90 10.42
C ASP A 203 7.32 2.48 9.41
N LEU A 204 6.65 1.58 8.66
CA LEU A 204 5.68 1.92 7.64
C LEU A 204 4.28 1.59 8.13
N ILE A 205 3.35 2.53 8.01
CA ILE A 205 1.93 2.30 8.23
C ILE A 205 1.20 2.42 6.89
N ALA A 206 0.50 1.37 6.47
CA ALA A 206 -0.41 1.34 5.34
C ALA A 206 -1.84 1.62 5.84
N THR A 207 -2.52 2.59 5.23
CA THR A 207 -3.74 3.19 5.81
C THR A 207 -5.04 2.49 5.43
N GLY A 208 -4.95 1.39 4.67
CA GLY A 208 -6.11 0.69 4.11
C GLY A 208 -6.54 1.23 2.76
N THR A 209 -7.53 0.60 2.16
CA THR A 209 -8.04 0.88 0.83
C THR A 209 -9.57 0.92 0.77
N ASN A 210 -10.11 1.54 -0.28
CA ASN A 210 -11.50 1.35 -0.70
C ASN A 210 -11.59 0.10 -1.59
N HIS A 211 -12.41 -0.88 -1.20
CA HIS A 211 -12.45 -2.20 -1.84
C HIS A 211 -13.23 -2.25 -3.15
N ARG A 212 -14.05 -1.26 -3.46
CA ARG A 212 -15.01 -1.31 -4.58
C ARG A 212 -14.33 -1.52 -5.93
N GLY A 213 -13.17 -0.88 -6.13
CA GLY A 213 -12.41 -0.96 -7.37
C GLY A 213 -11.41 -2.12 -7.44
N LEU A 214 -11.32 -2.99 -6.44
CA LEU A 214 -10.41 -4.13 -6.48
C LEU A 214 -10.75 -5.05 -7.65
N SER A 215 -9.71 -5.47 -8.35
CA SER A 215 -9.77 -6.39 -9.50
C SER A 215 -8.60 -7.35 -9.49
N SER A 216 -8.66 -8.38 -10.33
CA SER A 216 -7.61 -9.39 -10.42
C SER A 216 -6.30 -8.84 -10.97
N PHE A 217 -5.18 -9.28 -10.37
CA PHE A 217 -3.84 -9.20 -10.96
C PHE A 217 -3.48 -10.55 -11.56
N GLN A 218 -2.90 -10.55 -12.75
CA GLN A 218 -2.48 -11.76 -13.44
C GLN A 218 -1.22 -11.54 -14.28
N HIS A 219 -0.69 -12.61 -14.84
CA HIS A 219 0.54 -12.56 -15.62
C HIS A 219 0.52 -11.51 -16.73
N GLY A 220 1.59 -10.71 -16.81
CA GLY A 220 1.78 -9.68 -17.82
C GLY A 220 1.11 -8.35 -17.53
N ASP A 221 0.38 -8.24 -16.40
CA ASP A 221 -0.20 -6.96 -16.02
C ASP A 221 0.86 -5.93 -15.64
N LYS A 222 0.61 -4.69 -16.06
CA LYS A 222 1.25 -3.49 -15.55
C LYS A 222 0.28 -2.81 -14.57
N ILE A 223 0.73 -2.64 -13.35
CA ILE A 223 -0.04 -1.97 -12.29
C ILE A 223 0.57 -0.60 -12.03
N GLU A 224 -0.24 0.44 -11.98
CA GLU A 224 0.18 1.79 -11.67
C GLU A 224 -0.67 2.34 -10.55
N LEU A 225 -0.03 2.89 -9.52
CA LEU A 225 -0.68 3.56 -8.37
C LEU A 225 -0.18 4.98 -8.28
N GLU A 226 -1.11 5.91 -8.11
CA GLU A 226 -0.83 7.31 -7.83
C GLU A 226 -1.70 7.79 -6.68
N VAL A 227 -1.07 8.10 -5.56
CA VAL A 227 -1.64 9.00 -4.55
C VAL A 227 -1.19 10.41 -4.92
N GLU A 228 -2.11 11.36 -4.87
CA GLU A 228 -1.87 12.75 -5.21
C GLU A 228 -0.60 13.29 -4.55
N MET A 229 0.24 14.02 -5.30
CA MET A 229 1.54 14.57 -4.90
C MET A 229 2.67 13.54 -4.65
N LEU A 230 2.41 12.22 -4.66
CA LEU A 230 3.42 11.22 -4.34
C LEU A 230 4.08 10.57 -5.57
N GLY A 231 3.82 11.13 -6.77
CA GLY A 231 4.27 10.53 -8.03
C GLY A 231 3.57 9.21 -8.32
N ARG A 232 4.02 8.50 -9.36
CA ARG A 232 3.39 7.26 -9.81
C ARG A 232 4.31 6.05 -9.59
N LEU A 233 3.86 5.12 -8.76
CA LEU A 233 4.46 3.79 -8.60
C LEU A 233 3.98 2.89 -9.72
N SER A 234 4.89 2.22 -10.42
CA SER A 234 4.57 1.24 -11.47
C SER A 234 5.26 -0.08 -11.17
N ILE A 235 4.55 -1.20 -11.30
CA ILE A 235 5.09 -2.56 -11.18
C ILE A 235 4.56 -3.46 -12.28
N ASN A 236 5.25 -4.57 -12.51
CA ASN A 236 4.79 -5.65 -13.37
C ASN A 236 4.28 -6.82 -12.53
N VAL A 237 3.46 -7.69 -13.12
CA VAL A 237 2.98 -8.92 -12.48
C VAL A 237 3.44 -10.13 -13.27
N GLN A 238 3.98 -11.14 -12.58
CA GLN A 238 4.37 -12.42 -13.15
C GLN A 238 3.64 -13.55 -12.43
N ASP A 239 3.05 -14.45 -13.22
CA ASP A 239 2.52 -15.73 -12.77
C ASP A 239 3.06 -16.86 -13.65
N ASP A 240 3.93 -17.69 -13.11
CA ASP A 240 4.53 -18.80 -13.85
C ASP A 240 3.49 -19.86 -14.24
N LEU A 241 2.37 -19.91 -13.52
CA LEU A 241 1.24 -20.79 -13.82
C LEU A 241 0.28 -20.22 -14.87
N ARG A 242 0.46 -18.99 -15.33
CA ARG A 242 -0.37 -18.33 -16.35
C ARG A 242 -1.86 -18.40 -16.06
N ARG A 243 -2.24 -18.32 -14.77
CA ARG A 243 -3.64 -18.30 -14.35
C ARG A 243 -4.30 -17.00 -14.79
N THR A 244 -5.59 -17.09 -15.12
CA THR A 244 -6.38 -15.90 -15.52
C THR A 244 -7.67 -15.80 -14.74
N TRP A 245 -8.14 -14.58 -14.60
CA TRP A 245 -9.41 -14.21 -13.96
C TRP A 245 -10.15 -13.19 -14.83
N GLY A 246 -11.47 -12.99 -14.56
CA GLY A 246 -12.21 -11.86 -15.11
C GLY A 246 -11.58 -10.52 -14.70
N ARG A 247 -11.88 -9.47 -15.46
CA ARG A 247 -11.29 -8.13 -15.26
C ARG A 247 -12.24 -7.15 -14.57
N GLU A 248 -13.44 -7.60 -14.25
CA GLU A 248 -14.41 -6.83 -13.52
C GLU A 248 -13.93 -6.50 -12.10
N THR A 249 -14.29 -5.32 -11.63
CA THR A 249 -14.05 -4.90 -10.24
C THR A 249 -15.04 -5.57 -9.28
N ARG A 250 -14.79 -5.51 -8.00
CA ARG A 250 -15.75 -5.97 -6.98
C ARG A 250 -17.07 -5.21 -7.08
N LEU A 251 -17.03 -3.91 -7.43
CA LEU A 251 -18.23 -3.12 -7.65
C LEU A 251 -19.03 -3.60 -8.87
N ASP A 252 -18.36 -3.89 -9.99
CA ASP A 252 -19.02 -4.40 -11.20
C ASP A 252 -19.74 -5.71 -10.90
N ARG A 253 -19.07 -6.61 -10.19
CA ARG A 253 -19.66 -7.89 -9.77
C ARG A 253 -20.88 -7.70 -8.86
N LYS A 254 -20.75 -6.83 -7.87
CA LYS A 254 -21.88 -6.50 -6.97
C LYS A 254 -23.07 -5.93 -7.76
N ASN A 255 -22.81 -5.02 -8.70
CA ASN A 255 -23.86 -4.41 -9.55
C ASN A 255 -24.51 -5.45 -10.48
N ALA A 256 -23.75 -6.49 -10.89
CA ALA A 256 -24.27 -7.62 -11.66
C ALA A 256 -24.95 -8.70 -10.79
N GLY A 257 -25.08 -8.49 -9.47
CA GLY A 257 -25.76 -9.40 -8.54
C GLY A 257 -24.91 -10.58 -8.06
N TYR A 258 -23.58 -10.56 -8.25
CA TYR A 258 -22.69 -11.62 -7.75
C TYR A 258 -22.17 -11.28 -6.35
N GLU A 259 -22.30 -12.23 -5.43
CA GLU A 259 -21.75 -12.13 -4.06
C GLU A 259 -20.35 -12.76 -3.93
N THR A 260 -19.93 -13.56 -4.91
CA THR A 260 -18.67 -14.28 -4.90
C THR A 260 -17.53 -13.47 -5.55
N PRO A 261 -16.27 -13.67 -5.14
CA PRO A 261 -15.12 -13.11 -5.84
C PRO A 261 -15.09 -13.49 -7.32
N THR A 262 -14.36 -12.72 -8.13
CA THR A 262 -14.11 -13.04 -9.54
C THR A 262 -13.51 -14.43 -9.66
N PRO A 263 -14.14 -15.35 -10.43
CA PRO A 263 -13.65 -16.73 -10.54
C PRO A 263 -12.36 -16.80 -11.35
N GLN A 264 -11.52 -17.77 -11.01
CA GLN A 264 -10.40 -18.15 -11.87
C GLN A 264 -10.95 -18.81 -13.13
N LEU A 265 -10.49 -18.34 -14.31
CA LEU A 265 -10.98 -18.81 -15.62
C LEU A 265 -10.12 -19.94 -16.17
N THR A 266 -8.79 -19.84 -16.02
CA THR A 266 -7.84 -20.81 -16.58
C THR A 266 -6.69 -21.13 -15.65
N GLY A 267 -5.95 -22.21 -15.94
CA GLY A 267 -4.72 -22.59 -15.25
C GLY A 267 -4.95 -23.48 -14.02
N LYS A 268 -3.86 -23.83 -13.34
CA LYS A 268 -3.89 -24.64 -12.12
C LYS A 268 -4.84 -24.01 -11.09
N TYR A 269 -5.69 -24.79 -10.47
CA TYR A 269 -6.74 -24.43 -9.50
C TYR A 269 -8.05 -23.87 -10.09
N ALA A 270 -8.21 -23.64 -11.40
CA ALA A 270 -9.50 -23.39 -12.00
C ALA A 270 -10.46 -24.57 -11.76
N LYS A 271 -11.73 -24.29 -11.40
CA LYS A 271 -12.77 -25.30 -11.12
C LYS A 271 -13.65 -25.50 -12.35
#